data_c72a24077b55f66b012530b097fb1efb
#
_entry.id   c72a24077b55f66b012530b097fb1efb
#
_cell.length_a   1.000
_cell.length_b   1.000
_cell.length_c   1.000
_cell.angle_alpha   90.00
_cell.angle_beta   90.00
_cell.angle_gamma   90.00
#
_symmetry.space_group_name_H-M   'P 1'
#
loop_
_entity.id
_entity.type
_entity.pdbx_description
1 polymer ?
#
loop_
_entity_poly.entity_id
_entity_poly.type
_entity_poly.pdbx_seq_one_letter_code
_entity_poly.pdbx_strand_id
1 'polypeptide(L)'
;MAGKQIAQRPGFLKDFIQNFRLDALCLFDEKRILISQELPTPKQRWAEGHEIGHLIIPWHGPISLGDDKYTLKANCHEAMEAEANLAARRLLFLRDKFKVRALSSEPTLSHVAELKKLFGNTMTTTFYSLVEVLDIPAFGLITDHPKKPGKDFDRFNPCRYFITSPSFDSQFGQITDQQLYAIVEKYCRWGKWDLGATETVLTDNNGERSVFHMETIFNHYDALT
;
A
#
# COMPACT_ATOMS: atom_id res chain seq x y z
N MET A 1 -21.63 7.81 25.52
CA MET A 1 -22.40 9.09 25.46
C MET A 1 -21.63 10.22 24.74
N ALA A 2 -20.32 10.24 24.70
CA ALA A 2 -19.54 11.28 24.00
C ALA A 2 -19.74 11.29 22.47
N GLY A 3 -19.84 10.14 21.81
CA GLY A 3 -19.98 10.06 20.35
C GLY A 3 -21.25 10.72 19.79
N LYS A 4 -22.38 10.65 20.48
CA LYS A 4 -23.63 11.30 20.05
C LYS A 4 -23.59 12.83 20.05
N GLN A 5 -22.77 13.44 20.92
CA GLN A 5 -22.65 14.90 20.98
C GLN A 5 -21.72 15.45 19.88
N ILE A 6 -20.77 14.65 19.41
CA ILE A 6 -19.82 15.04 18.35
C ILE A 6 -20.53 15.17 17.00
N ALA A 7 -21.43 14.25 16.69
CA ALA A 7 -22.15 14.19 15.40
C ALA A 7 -23.13 15.37 15.16
N GLN A 8 -23.57 16.07 16.21
CA GLN A 8 -24.54 17.15 16.11
C GLN A 8 -23.93 18.52 15.77
N ARG A 9 -22.61 18.66 15.65
CA ARG A 9 -21.92 19.92 15.35
C ARG A 9 -20.97 19.79 14.18
N PRO A 10 -21.41 20.06 12.95
CA PRO A 10 -20.58 19.95 11.73
C PRO A 10 -19.26 20.73 11.80
N GLY A 11 -19.25 21.90 12.44
CA GLY A 11 -18.03 22.69 12.65
C GLY A 11 -17.01 21.99 13.54
N PHE A 12 -17.46 21.39 14.62
CA PHE A 12 -16.59 20.67 15.55
C PHE A 12 -15.91 19.45 14.88
N LEU A 13 -16.63 18.74 14.02
CA LEU A 13 -16.06 17.59 13.28
C LEU A 13 -14.99 18.03 12.28
N LYS A 14 -15.22 19.16 11.61
CA LYS A 14 -14.22 19.73 10.69
C LYS A 14 -12.96 20.15 11.45
N ASP A 15 -13.14 20.86 12.57
CA ASP A 15 -12.05 21.30 13.44
C ASP A 15 -11.32 20.09 14.07
N PHE A 16 -12.05 19.02 14.41
CA PHE A 16 -11.48 17.79 14.94
C PHE A 16 -10.58 17.09 13.90
N ILE A 17 -11.06 16.90 12.67
CA ILE A 17 -10.26 16.33 11.57
C ILE A 17 -9.01 17.15 11.32
N GLN A 18 -9.12 18.48 11.26
CA GLN A 18 -7.99 19.37 11.03
C GLN A 18 -6.98 19.37 12.17
N ASN A 19 -7.46 19.47 13.43
CA ASN A 19 -6.59 19.52 14.61
C ASN A 19 -5.83 18.21 14.85
N PHE A 20 -6.45 17.06 14.56
CA PHE A 20 -5.83 15.75 14.71
C PHE A 20 -5.15 15.24 13.43
N ARG A 21 -5.18 16.03 12.34
CA ARG A 21 -4.60 15.68 11.03
C ARG A 21 -5.07 14.33 10.52
N LEU A 22 -6.34 14.01 10.75
CA LEU A 22 -6.94 12.77 10.26
C LEU A 22 -7.23 12.88 8.78
N ASP A 23 -6.89 11.84 8.03
CA ASP A 23 -7.20 11.73 6.60
C ASP A 23 -8.67 11.43 6.38
N ALA A 24 -9.27 10.58 7.22
CA ALA A 24 -10.68 10.23 7.23
C ALA A 24 -11.13 9.80 8.63
N LEU A 25 -12.44 9.68 8.82
CA LEU A 25 -13.07 9.21 10.05
C LEU A 25 -14.38 8.52 9.74
N CYS A 26 -14.55 7.30 10.22
CA CYS A 26 -15.80 6.54 10.15
C CYS A 26 -16.69 6.81 11.39
N LEU A 27 -17.93 7.18 11.17
CA LEU A 27 -18.97 7.29 12.20
C LEU A 27 -19.92 6.10 12.06
N PHE A 28 -19.62 5.01 12.75
CA PHE A 28 -20.35 3.71 12.62
C PHE A 28 -21.84 3.85 12.91
N ASP A 29 -22.21 4.57 13.97
CA ASP A 29 -23.62 4.76 14.38
C ASP A 29 -24.44 5.51 13.33
N GLU A 30 -23.82 6.43 12.60
CA GLU A 30 -24.47 7.26 11.59
C GLU A 30 -24.28 6.72 10.17
N LYS A 31 -23.45 5.67 10.01
CA LYS A 31 -23.02 5.14 8.69
C LYS A 31 -22.50 6.27 7.77
N ARG A 32 -21.70 7.17 8.32
CA ARG A 32 -21.13 8.32 7.64
C ARG A 32 -19.62 8.26 7.67
N ILE A 33 -19.02 8.66 6.56
CA ILE A 33 -17.57 8.82 6.42
C ILE A 33 -17.29 10.31 6.22
N LEU A 34 -16.33 10.82 6.98
CA LEU A 34 -15.81 12.17 6.85
C LEU A 34 -14.41 12.06 6.26
N ILE A 35 -14.13 12.83 5.21
CA ILE A 35 -12.84 12.79 4.50
C ILE A 35 -12.27 14.20 4.47
N SER A 36 -10.96 14.32 4.73
CA SER A 36 -10.25 15.58 4.60
C SER A 36 -10.24 16.04 3.14
N GLN A 37 -10.70 17.27 2.92
CA GLN A 37 -10.72 17.90 1.58
C GLN A 37 -9.32 18.37 1.13
N GLU A 38 -8.35 18.38 2.03
CA GLU A 38 -6.98 18.80 1.76
C GLU A 38 -6.18 17.68 1.06
N LEU A 39 -6.69 16.45 1.09
CA LEU A 39 -6.06 15.32 0.41
C LEU A 39 -6.21 15.42 -1.11
N PRO A 40 -5.18 15.01 -1.89
CA PRO A 40 -5.34 14.78 -3.33
C PRO A 40 -6.41 13.75 -3.63
N THR A 41 -7.16 13.92 -4.71
CA THR A 41 -8.29 13.04 -5.09
C THR A 41 -8.00 11.53 -5.00
N PRO A 42 -6.86 11.00 -5.46
CA PRO A 42 -6.58 9.57 -5.32
C PRO A 42 -6.40 9.13 -3.86
N LYS A 43 -5.92 10.02 -2.99
CA LYS A 43 -5.82 9.74 -1.54
C LYS A 43 -7.18 9.81 -0.87
N GLN A 44 -8.04 10.77 -1.26
CA GLN A 44 -9.43 10.81 -0.77
C GLN A 44 -10.17 9.50 -1.10
N ARG A 45 -10.05 9.02 -2.35
CA ARG A 45 -10.65 7.74 -2.76
C ARG A 45 -10.13 6.55 -1.95
N TRP A 46 -8.82 6.54 -1.67
CA TRP A 46 -8.25 5.49 -0.83
C TRP A 46 -8.82 5.54 0.59
N ALA A 47 -8.81 6.71 1.21
CA ALA A 47 -9.35 6.92 2.55
C ALA A 47 -10.84 6.54 2.61
N GLU A 48 -11.64 6.95 1.62
CA GLU A 48 -13.05 6.55 1.50
C GLU A 48 -13.21 5.03 1.41
N GLY A 49 -12.45 4.37 0.54
CA GLY A 49 -12.48 2.92 0.38
C GLY A 49 -12.08 2.17 1.65
N HIS A 50 -11.12 2.70 2.41
CA HIS A 50 -10.68 2.17 3.69
C HIS A 50 -11.77 2.26 4.76
N GLU A 51 -12.39 3.43 4.91
CA GLU A 51 -13.50 3.62 5.85
C GLU A 51 -14.75 2.82 5.46
N ILE A 52 -15.02 2.65 4.15
CA ILE A 52 -16.04 1.72 3.67
C ILE A 52 -15.68 0.30 4.10
N GLY A 53 -14.42 -0.09 4.02
CA GLY A 53 -13.93 -1.38 4.52
C GLY A 53 -14.33 -1.62 5.97
N HIS A 54 -14.08 -0.66 6.84
CA HIS A 54 -14.49 -0.73 8.23
C HIS A 54 -16.02 -0.85 8.39
N LEU A 55 -16.80 -0.13 7.59
CA LEU A 55 -18.27 -0.17 7.67
C LEU A 55 -18.90 -1.49 7.23
N ILE A 56 -18.32 -2.16 6.23
CA ILE A 56 -18.90 -3.39 5.67
C ILE A 56 -18.44 -4.66 6.39
N ILE A 57 -17.37 -4.58 7.19
CA ILE A 57 -16.87 -5.71 7.97
C ILE A 57 -17.63 -5.74 9.30
N PRO A 58 -18.46 -6.77 9.58
CA PRO A 58 -19.44 -6.72 10.66
C PRO A 58 -18.86 -6.56 12.06
N TRP A 59 -17.64 -7.05 12.29
CA TRP A 59 -17.01 -7.01 13.62
C TRP A 59 -16.22 -5.73 13.90
N HIS A 60 -15.93 -4.89 12.88
CA HIS A 60 -15.19 -3.66 13.09
C HIS A 60 -15.95 -2.64 13.94
N GLY A 61 -17.26 -2.43 13.66
CA GLY A 61 -18.07 -1.50 14.42
C GLY A 61 -18.13 -1.83 15.93
N PRO A 62 -18.54 -3.05 16.32
CA PRO A 62 -18.57 -3.46 17.72
C PRO A 62 -17.21 -3.36 18.44
N ILE A 63 -16.11 -3.73 17.78
CA ILE A 63 -14.77 -3.64 18.36
C ILE A 63 -14.33 -2.18 18.54
N SER A 64 -14.62 -1.32 17.56
CA SER A 64 -14.26 0.11 17.63
C SER A 64 -15.08 0.90 18.67
N LEU A 65 -16.27 0.39 19.04
CA LEU A 65 -17.16 1.03 20.02
C LEU A 65 -17.01 0.44 21.44
N GLY A 66 -16.29 -0.67 21.59
CA GLY A 66 -16.15 -1.39 22.84
C GLY A 66 -14.73 -1.33 23.41
N ASP A 67 -14.53 -0.60 24.50
CA ASP A 67 -13.29 -0.60 25.28
C ASP A 67 -13.28 -1.78 26.24
N ASP A 68 -12.78 -2.95 25.80
CA ASP A 68 -12.44 -4.02 26.69
C ASP A 68 -10.94 -4.37 26.61
N LYS A 69 -10.45 -5.13 27.57
CA LYS A 69 -9.03 -5.54 27.65
C LYS A 69 -8.55 -6.40 26.47
N TYR A 70 -9.45 -6.86 25.60
CA TYR A 70 -9.13 -7.67 24.42
C TYR A 70 -9.07 -6.80 23.16
N THR A 71 -9.93 -5.79 23.07
CA THR A 71 -10.00 -4.84 21.94
C THR A 71 -8.86 -3.83 21.93
N LEU A 72 -8.27 -3.56 23.11
CA LEU A 72 -7.10 -2.69 23.26
C LEU A 72 -5.76 -3.33 22.88
N LYS A 73 -5.74 -4.59 22.45
CA LYS A 73 -4.50 -5.22 22.00
C LYS A 73 -4.07 -4.67 20.64
N ALA A 74 -2.80 -4.27 20.54
CA ALA A 74 -2.21 -3.80 19.29
C ALA A 74 -2.46 -4.73 18.10
N ASN A 75 -2.38 -6.04 18.31
CA ASN A 75 -2.59 -7.04 17.27
C ASN A 75 -4.03 -7.04 16.72
N CYS A 76 -5.04 -6.69 17.53
CA CYS A 76 -6.43 -6.60 17.07
C CYS A 76 -6.62 -5.40 16.16
N HIS A 77 -6.06 -4.26 16.53
CA HIS A 77 -6.09 -3.06 15.69
C HIS A 77 -5.37 -3.27 14.36
N GLU A 78 -4.18 -3.84 14.39
CA GLU A 78 -3.41 -4.17 13.18
C GLU A 78 -4.18 -5.11 12.23
N ALA A 79 -4.87 -6.12 12.77
CA ALA A 79 -5.69 -7.02 11.98
C ALA A 79 -6.87 -6.29 11.31
N MET A 80 -7.57 -5.43 12.05
CA MET A 80 -8.68 -4.63 11.52
C MET A 80 -8.22 -3.68 10.41
N GLU A 81 -7.08 -3.01 10.59
CA GLU A 81 -6.48 -2.15 9.58
C GLU A 81 -6.08 -2.93 8.31
N ALA A 82 -5.52 -4.13 8.48
CA ALA A 82 -5.18 -5.00 7.35
C ALA A 82 -6.43 -5.44 6.57
N GLU A 83 -7.52 -5.79 7.26
CA GLU A 83 -8.80 -6.16 6.65
C GLU A 83 -9.45 -4.98 5.91
N ALA A 84 -9.46 -3.78 6.52
CA ALA A 84 -9.98 -2.57 5.89
C ALA A 84 -9.15 -2.20 4.65
N ASN A 85 -7.83 -2.29 4.71
CA ASN A 85 -6.95 -2.08 3.56
C ASN A 85 -7.21 -3.10 2.44
N LEU A 86 -7.43 -4.38 2.78
CA LEU A 86 -7.79 -5.41 1.79
C LEU A 86 -9.14 -5.10 1.13
N ALA A 87 -10.15 -4.70 1.92
CA ALA A 87 -11.45 -4.31 1.41
C ALA A 87 -11.34 -3.09 0.49
N ALA A 88 -10.61 -2.05 0.90
CA ALA A 88 -10.34 -0.87 0.09
C ALA A 88 -9.72 -1.23 -1.27
N ARG A 89 -8.68 -2.06 -1.28
CA ARG A 89 -8.05 -2.52 -2.52
C ARG A 89 -9.05 -3.24 -3.42
N ARG A 90 -9.83 -4.17 -2.89
CA ARG A 90 -10.85 -4.91 -3.66
C ARG A 90 -11.93 -4.00 -4.26
N LEU A 91 -12.34 -2.96 -3.53
CA LEU A 91 -13.29 -1.97 -4.02
C LEU A 91 -12.69 -1.11 -5.13
N LEU A 92 -11.52 -0.52 -4.88
CA LEU A 92 -10.90 0.46 -5.77
C LEU A 92 -10.35 -0.15 -7.06
N PHE A 93 -9.96 -1.41 -7.02
CA PHE A 93 -9.44 -2.14 -8.18
C PHE A 93 -10.49 -3.04 -8.85
N LEU A 94 -11.75 -3.02 -8.39
CA LEU A 94 -12.84 -3.79 -8.98
C LEU A 94 -12.52 -5.29 -9.11
N ARG A 95 -11.80 -5.85 -8.13
CA ARG A 95 -11.45 -7.28 -8.02
C ARG A 95 -10.83 -7.84 -9.30
N ASP A 96 -11.54 -8.79 -9.93
CA ASP A 96 -11.07 -9.55 -11.10
C ASP A 96 -10.79 -8.69 -12.33
N LYS A 97 -11.47 -7.53 -12.46
CA LYS A 97 -11.21 -6.60 -13.56
C LYS A 97 -9.79 -6.06 -13.53
N PHE A 98 -9.25 -5.80 -12.34
CA PHE A 98 -7.87 -5.38 -12.20
C PHE A 98 -6.92 -6.51 -12.62
N LYS A 99 -7.12 -7.74 -12.09
CA LYS A 99 -6.27 -8.89 -12.43
C LYS A 99 -6.21 -9.13 -13.94
N VAL A 100 -7.35 -9.13 -14.63
CA VAL A 100 -7.40 -9.30 -16.09
C VAL A 100 -6.57 -8.22 -16.81
N ARG A 101 -6.65 -6.97 -16.37
CA ARG A 101 -5.88 -5.87 -16.97
C ARG A 101 -4.40 -5.93 -16.60
N ALA A 102 -4.10 -6.25 -15.36
CA ALA A 102 -2.73 -6.38 -14.85
C ALA A 102 -1.94 -7.46 -15.60
N LEU A 103 -2.59 -8.59 -15.91
CA LEU A 103 -1.97 -9.71 -16.64
C LEU A 103 -2.01 -9.58 -18.17
N SER A 104 -2.57 -8.50 -18.72
CA SER A 104 -2.69 -8.30 -20.17
C SER A 104 -1.42 -7.75 -20.83
N SER A 105 -0.42 -7.35 -20.04
CA SER A 105 0.84 -6.79 -20.53
C SER A 105 1.99 -7.18 -19.59
N GLU A 106 3.22 -6.98 -20.03
CA GLU A 106 4.39 -7.17 -19.18
C GLU A 106 4.35 -6.29 -17.94
N PRO A 107 4.79 -6.79 -16.77
CA PRO A 107 4.68 -6.09 -15.49
C PRO A 107 5.79 -5.03 -15.35
N THR A 108 5.74 -3.99 -16.16
CA THR A 108 6.66 -2.85 -16.13
C THR A 108 6.07 -1.69 -15.32
N LEU A 109 6.93 -0.76 -14.87
CA LEU A 109 6.47 0.47 -14.22
C LEU A 109 5.67 1.38 -15.16
N SER A 110 5.88 1.25 -16.49
CA SER A 110 5.03 1.90 -17.49
C SER A 110 3.61 1.32 -17.44
N HIS A 111 3.47 0.00 -17.36
CA HIS A 111 2.17 -0.66 -17.22
C HIS A 111 1.46 -0.27 -15.90
N VAL A 112 2.21 -0.13 -14.80
CA VAL A 112 1.67 0.42 -13.55
C VAL A 112 1.08 1.82 -13.77
N ALA A 113 1.76 2.68 -14.53
CA ALA A 113 1.27 4.04 -14.81
C ALA A 113 -0.02 4.04 -15.66
N GLU A 114 -0.18 3.09 -16.57
CA GLU A 114 -1.42 2.89 -17.35
C GLU A 114 -2.57 2.40 -16.45
N LEU A 115 -2.32 1.37 -15.64
CA LEU A 115 -3.29 0.85 -14.67
C LEU A 115 -3.72 1.91 -13.66
N LYS A 116 -2.77 2.72 -13.17
CA LYS A 116 -3.07 3.86 -12.30
C LYS A 116 -4.08 4.81 -12.93
N LYS A 117 -3.92 5.15 -14.21
CA LYS A 117 -4.85 6.03 -14.94
C LYS A 117 -6.20 5.36 -15.11
N LEU A 118 -6.21 4.08 -15.49
CA LEU A 118 -7.44 3.32 -15.75
C LEU A 118 -8.31 3.18 -14.49
N PHE A 119 -7.69 2.88 -13.35
CA PHE A 119 -8.41 2.65 -12.08
C PHE A 119 -8.49 3.90 -11.18
N GLY A 120 -7.78 4.98 -11.52
CA GLY A 120 -7.80 6.25 -10.80
C GLY A 120 -7.18 6.18 -9.40
N ASN A 121 -6.18 5.31 -9.20
CA ASN A 121 -5.50 5.09 -7.92
C ASN A 121 -4.13 5.77 -7.88
N THR A 122 -3.42 5.68 -6.75
CA THR A 122 -2.04 6.18 -6.64
C THR A 122 -1.06 5.24 -7.34
N MET A 123 0.13 5.74 -7.69
CA MET A 123 1.19 4.90 -8.28
C MET A 123 1.59 3.77 -7.35
N THR A 124 1.83 4.10 -6.08
CA THR A 124 2.26 3.17 -5.04
C THR A 124 1.22 2.06 -4.80
N THR A 125 -0.07 2.41 -4.66
CA THR A 125 -1.14 1.43 -4.45
C THR A 125 -1.33 0.52 -5.67
N THR A 126 -1.22 1.08 -6.89
CA THR A 126 -1.35 0.30 -8.13
C THR A 126 -0.17 -0.67 -8.30
N PHE A 127 1.04 -0.21 -8.03
CA PHE A 127 2.24 -1.04 -8.04
C PHE A 127 2.12 -2.22 -7.06
N TYR A 128 1.74 -1.93 -5.82
CA TYR A 128 1.50 -2.96 -4.80
C TYR A 128 0.52 -4.03 -5.32
N SER A 129 -0.64 -3.58 -5.82
CA SER A 129 -1.68 -4.49 -6.30
C SER A 129 -1.28 -5.27 -7.56
N LEU A 130 -0.44 -4.68 -8.42
CA LEU A 130 0.10 -5.41 -9.59
C LEU A 130 0.95 -6.57 -9.14
N VAL A 131 1.94 -6.36 -8.27
CA VAL A 131 2.85 -7.42 -7.82
C VAL A 131 2.08 -8.58 -7.17
N GLU A 132 1.08 -8.27 -6.31
CA GLU A 132 0.27 -9.30 -5.64
C GLU A 132 -0.52 -10.21 -6.59
N VAL A 133 -0.91 -9.72 -7.76
CA VAL A 133 -1.75 -10.51 -8.69
C VAL A 133 -0.98 -11.22 -9.78
N LEU A 134 0.35 -11.03 -9.87
CA LEU A 134 1.18 -11.71 -10.86
C LEU A 134 1.23 -13.21 -10.59
N ASP A 135 1.08 -13.97 -11.68
CA ASP A 135 1.19 -15.43 -11.65
C ASP A 135 2.63 -15.92 -11.88
N ILE A 136 3.56 -15.01 -12.18
CA ILE A 136 5.01 -15.27 -12.33
C ILE A 136 5.77 -14.85 -11.06
N PRO A 137 6.98 -15.38 -10.82
CA PRO A 137 7.82 -14.89 -9.74
C PRO A 137 8.19 -13.42 -9.94
N ALA A 138 7.68 -12.58 -9.05
CA ALA A 138 7.92 -11.15 -9.08
C ALA A 138 7.94 -10.59 -7.66
N PHE A 139 8.66 -9.49 -7.48
CA PHE A 139 8.69 -8.75 -6.23
C PHE A 139 8.60 -7.24 -6.48
N GLY A 140 8.25 -6.52 -5.44
CA GLY A 140 8.22 -5.07 -5.45
C GLY A 140 8.81 -4.51 -4.16
N LEU A 141 9.64 -3.50 -4.27
CA LEU A 141 10.18 -2.75 -3.15
C LEU A 141 9.61 -1.34 -3.16
N ILE A 142 9.08 -0.90 -2.04
CA ILE A 142 8.69 0.50 -1.81
C ILE A 142 9.62 1.05 -0.75
N THR A 143 10.48 1.97 -1.14
CA THR A 143 11.59 2.46 -0.31
C THR A 143 11.67 3.99 -0.35
N ASP A 144 12.53 4.55 0.46
CA ASP A 144 13.03 5.90 0.25
C ASP A 144 13.86 5.97 -1.05
N HIS A 145 14.17 7.19 -1.49
CA HIS A 145 15.05 7.38 -2.65
C HIS A 145 16.46 6.81 -2.36
N PRO A 146 16.95 5.80 -3.12
CA PRO A 146 18.17 5.06 -2.76
C PRO A 146 19.44 5.92 -2.61
N LYS A 147 19.50 7.07 -3.32
CA LYS A 147 20.63 8.02 -3.21
C LYS A 147 20.34 9.22 -2.31
N LYS A 148 19.13 9.34 -1.78
CA LYS A 148 18.72 10.42 -0.88
C LYS A 148 17.70 9.91 0.12
N PRO A 149 18.09 8.97 0.99
CA PRO A 149 17.19 8.46 2.01
C PRO A 149 16.76 9.58 2.96
N GLY A 150 15.58 9.43 3.57
CA GLY A 150 15.07 10.31 4.60
C GLY A 150 15.94 10.28 5.89
N LYS A 151 15.61 11.18 6.84
CA LYS A 151 16.35 11.23 8.11
C LYS A 151 16.14 10.00 8.99
N ASP A 152 14.97 9.38 8.86
CA ASP A 152 14.56 8.21 9.65
C ASP A 152 14.78 6.89 8.90
N PHE A 153 15.58 6.91 7.83
CA PHE A 153 15.89 5.72 7.04
C PHE A 153 16.71 4.71 7.84
N ASP A 154 16.17 3.51 7.97
CA ASP A 154 16.88 2.38 8.59
C ASP A 154 17.45 1.45 7.52
N ARG A 155 18.76 1.32 7.50
CA ARG A 155 19.47 0.46 6.54
C ARG A 155 19.21 -1.03 6.76
N PHE A 156 18.80 -1.42 7.96
CA PHE A 156 18.45 -2.81 8.30
C PHE A 156 17.00 -3.14 7.91
N ASN A 157 16.15 -2.11 7.76
CA ASN A 157 14.76 -2.22 7.29
C ASN A 157 14.52 -1.19 6.18
N PRO A 158 15.15 -1.37 5.00
CA PRO A 158 15.17 -0.34 3.95
C PRO A 158 13.82 -0.14 3.26
N CYS A 159 12.95 -1.13 3.37
CA CYS A 159 11.68 -1.15 2.66
C CYS A 159 10.52 -0.78 3.58
N ARG A 160 9.73 0.22 3.15
CA ARG A 160 8.42 0.45 3.76
C ARG A 160 7.48 -0.72 3.48
N TYR A 161 7.57 -1.26 2.26
CA TYR A 161 6.86 -2.47 1.86
C TYR A 161 7.76 -3.34 0.97
N PHE A 162 7.84 -4.60 1.31
CA PHE A 162 8.34 -5.66 0.45
C PHE A 162 7.14 -6.50 0.02
N ILE A 163 6.84 -6.50 -1.26
CA ILE A 163 5.69 -7.15 -1.84
C ILE A 163 6.20 -8.28 -2.73
N THR A 164 5.56 -9.43 -2.64
CA THR A 164 5.93 -10.60 -3.42
C THR A 164 4.70 -11.18 -4.10
N SER A 165 4.89 -11.76 -5.27
CA SER A 165 3.88 -12.62 -5.87
C SER A 165 3.85 -13.98 -5.18
N PRO A 166 2.72 -14.72 -5.20
CA PRO A 166 2.66 -16.06 -4.65
C PRO A 166 3.72 -17.01 -5.22
N SER A 167 4.05 -16.86 -6.50
CA SER A 167 5.11 -17.63 -7.16
C SER A 167 6.49 -17.29 -6.64
N PHE A 168 6.77 -16.03 -6.33
CA PHE A 168 8.03 -15.61 -5.73
C PHE A 168 8.17 -16.18 -4.32
N ASP A 169 7.15 -16.06 -3.48
CA ASP A 169 7.18 -16.61 -2.13
C ASP A 169 7.47 -18.10 -2.11
N SER A 170 6.86 -18.85 -3.02
CA SER A 170 7.04 -20.30 -3.07
C SER A 170 8.44 -20.71 -3.56
N GLN A 171 9.05 -19.95 -4.47
CA GLN A 171 10.31 -20.31 -5.13
C GLN A 171 11.52 -19.60 -4.52
N PHE A 172 11.37 -18.36 -4.06
CA PHE A 172 12.45 -17.47 -3.62
C PHE A 172 12.26 -16.95 -2.20
N GLY A 173 11.46 -17.60 -1.36
CA GLY A 173 11.09 -17.13 -0.04
C GLY A 173 12.24 -16.93 0.95
N GLN A 174 13.46 -17.44 0.66
CA GLN A 174 14.67 -17.16 1.44
C GLN A 174 15.32 -15.81 1.11
N ILE A 175 14.91 -15.14 0.01
CA ILE A 175 15.48 -13.87 -0.39
C ILE A 175 14.83 -12.75 0.41
N THR A 176 15.67 -11.91 1.00
CA THR A 176 15.24 -10.79 1.85
C THR A 176 15.18 -9.48 1.08
N ASP A 177 14.35 -8.57 1.55
CA ASP A 177 14.28 -7.20 1.05
C ASP A 177 15.62 -6.46 1.12
N GLN A 178 16.42 -6.71 2.18
CA GLN A 178 17.76 -6.15 2.33
C GLN A 178 18.71 -6.59 1.19
N GLN A 179 18.65 -7.86 0.80
CA GLN A 179 19.46 -8.39 -0.31
C GLN A 179 19.09 -7.71 -1.64
N LEU A 180 17.79 -7.56 -1.90
CA LEU A 180 17.29 -6.92 -3.10
C LEU A 180 17.57 -5.41 -3.10
N TYR A 181 17.38 -4.74 -1.95
CA TYR A 181 17.68 -3.32 -1.82
C TYR A 181 19.17 -3.02 -2.05
N ALA A 182 20.06 -3.90 -1.62
CA ALA A 182 21.50 -3.75 -1.89
C ALA A 182 21.83 -3.76 -3.40
N ILE A 183 21.01 -4.43 -4.22
CA ILE A 183 21.12 -4.38 -5.68
C ILE A 183 20.59 -3.04 -6.20
N VAL A 184 19.43 -2.61 -5.73
CA VAL A 184 18.81 -1.32 -6.08
C VAL A 184 19.76 -0.16 -5.77
N GLU A 185 20.36 -0.14 -4.58
CA GLU A 185 21.32 0.88 -4.18
C GLU A 185 22.52 0.98 -5.13
N LYS A 186 22.97 -0.12 -5.73
CA LYS A 186 24.11 -0.14 -6.65
C LYS A 186 23.81 0.46 -8.00
N TYR A 187 22.70 0.07 -8.64
CA TYR A 187 22.43 0.51 -10.02
C TYR A 187 21.66 1.83 -10.11
N CYS A 188 20.89 2.19 -9.08
CA CYS A 188 20.15 3.44 -9.08
C CYS A 188 21.08 4.64 -9.15
N ARG A 189 20.65 5.62 -9.92
CA ARG A 189 21.32 6.92 -10.08
C ARG A 189 20.50 8.03 -9.42
N TRP A 190 21.09 9.19 -9.29
CA TRP A 190 20.36 10.40 -8.94
C TRP A 190 19.35 10.74 -10.05
N GLY A 191 18.12 10.96 -9.69
CA GLY A 191 17.06 11.29 -10.64
C GLY A 191 15.77 11.68 -9.91
N LYS A 192 14.82 12.18 -10.69
CA LYS A 192 13.49 12.57 -10.18
C LYS A 192 12.39 11.59 -10.60
N TRP A 193 12.64 10.76 -11.60
CA TRP A 193 11.69 9.77 -12.12
C TRP A 193 12.38 8.45 -12.37
N ASP A 194 13.03 8.30 -13.48
CA ASP A 194 13.79 7.10 -13.82
C ASP A 194 15.12 7.09 -13.03
N LEU A 195 15.26 6.12 -12.15
CA LEU A 195 16.50 5.91 -11.39
C LEU A 195 17.39 4.85 -11.99
N GLY A 196 16.93 4.12 -13.00
CA GLY A 196 17.67 3.10 -13.72
C GLY A 196 17.01 1.73 -13.73
N ALA A 197 17.66 0.82 -14.46
CA ALA A 197 17.28 -0.57 -14.55
C ALA A 197 18.51 -1.46 -14.56
N THR A 198 18.34 -2.73 -14.21
CA THR A 198 19.39 -3.75 -14.26
C THR A 198 18.79 -5.16 -14.38
N GLU A 199 19.61 -6.10 -14.77
CA GLU A 199 19.31 -7.50 -14.62
C GLU A 199 20.11 -8.07 -13.46
N THR A 200 19.51 -8.98 -12.72
CA THR A 200 20.15 -9.70 -11.64
C THR A 200 19.80 -11.18 -11.70
N VAL A 201 20.67 -12.02 -11.19
CA VAL A 201 20.41 -13.45 -11.09
C VAL A 201 20.09 -13.79 -9.65
N LEU A 202 18.91 -14.33 -9.43
CA LEU A 202 18.50 -14.86 -8.13
C LEU A 202 18.52 -16.39 -8.18
N THR A 203 18.85 -17.00 -7.05
CA THR A 203 18.85 -18.46 -6.90
C THR A 203 17.62 -18.85 -6.08
N ASP A 204 16.86 -19.79 -6.58
CA ASP A 204 15.65 -20.28 -5.90
C ASP A 204 15.96 -21.24 -4.75
N ASN A 205 14.91 -21.73 -4.08
CA ASN A 205 15.01 -22.69 -2.97
C ASN A 205 15.63 -24.04 -3.36
N ASN A 206 15.68 -24.36 -4.65
CA ASN A 206 16.23 -25.60 -5.19
C ASN A 206 17.66 -25.44 -5.74
N GLY A 207 18.19 -24.21 -5.71
CA GLY A 207 19.50 -23.89 -6.27
C GLY A 207 19.48 -23.55 -7.76
N GLU A 208 18.31 -23.45 -8.40
CA GLU A 208 18.17 -23.02 -9.79
C GLU A 208 18.30 -21.50 -9.91
N ARG A 209 18.89 -21.06 -11.02
CA ARG A 209 19.21 -19.65 -11.27
C ARG A 209 18.24 -19.05 -12.27
N SER A 210 17.59 -17.95 -11.89
CA SER A 210 16.68 -17.20 -12.75
C SER A 210 17.13 -15.76 -12.89
N VAL A 211 16.97 -15.19 -14.09
CA VAL A 211 17.26 -13.80 -14.38
C VAL A 211 16.03 -12.96 -14.05
N PHE A 212 16.23 -11.94 -13.23
CA PHE A 212 15.22 -10.93 -12.90
C PHE A 212 15.59 -9.60 -13.52
N HIS A 213 14.65 -9.01 -14.23
CA HIS A 213 14.76 -7.65 -14.71
C HIS A 213 14.20 -6.69 -13.64
N MET A 214 15.00 -5.71 -13.24
CA MET A 214 14.63 -4.71 -12.23
C MET A 214 14.68 -3.33 -12.82
N GLU A 215 13.64 -2.56 -12.59
CA GLU A 215 13.58 -1.13 -12.94
C GLU A 215 13.12 -0.33 -11.72
N THR A 216 13.63 0.89 -11.55
CA THR A 216 13.29 1.75 -10.42
C THR A 216 12.90 3.14 -10.87
N ILE A 217 11.77 3.63 -10.37
CA ILE A 217 11.37 5.03 -10.49
C ILE A 217 11.20 5.67 -9.12
N PHE A 218 11.26 7.00 -9.06
CA PHE A 218 10.92 7.79 -7.89
C PHE A 218 9.69 8.66 -8.16
N ASN A 219 8.61 8.42 -7.44
CA ASN A 219 7.33 9.09 -7.66
C ASN A 219 7.14 10.36 -6.82
N HIS A 220 8.23 11.00 -6.36
CA HIS A 220 8.34 12.11 -5.41
C HIS A 220 8.13 11.77 -3.93
N TYR A 221 7.62 10.62 -3.60
CA TYR A 221 7.37 10.16 -2.24
C TYR A 221 8.18 8.89 -1.95
N ASP A 222 8.06 7.92 -2.85
CA ASP A 222 8.64 6.60 -2.72
C ASP A 222 9.45 6.24 -3.97
N ALA A 223 10.52 5.46 -3.81
CA ALA A 223 11.11 4.71 -4.89
C ALA A 223 10.37 3.37 -5.00
N LEU A 224 9.97 3.05 -6.24
CA LEU A 224 9.28 1.81 -6.61
C LEU A 224 10.20 1.01 -7.51
N THR A 225 10.51 -0.21 -7.10
CA THR A 225 11.36 -1.14 -7.86
C THR A 225 10.63 -2.42 -8.17
#